data_99d6a2a3a62d14b0d3c3b3ab8b9f06c3
#
_entry.id   99d6a2a3a62d14b0d3c3b3ab8b9f06c3
#
_cell.length_a   1.000
_cell.length_b   1.000
_cell.length_c   1.000
_cell.angle_alpha   90.00
_cell.angle_beta   90.00
_cell.angle_gamma   90.00
#
_symmetry.space_group_name_H-M   'P 1'
#
loop_
_entity.id
_entity.type
_entity.pdbx_description
1 polymer ?
#
loop_
_entity_poly.entity_id
_entity_poly.type
_entity_poly.pdbx_seq_one_letter_code
_entity_poly.pdbx_strand_id
1 'polypeptide(L)'
;ALTSATDPLYVRWRNELARSGCLTIGVEFRNAAGRLGNHPFPAGLNDCASALNWVNRERTRLGISSLSISGESGGGNLALATAIKALKECWAEQIEGVFALCPDISCKYLDADPQLLSLKENEGYMVDTGFLGRLLSRVYDPSGENARNPLAWPYYAETQDLKGLPQHFISVNELDPLRDEGLAYFRKLGAAGVSVVGRVVAGTPHGADVGLPDVVPNVFRATKISSFKL
;
A
#
# COMPACT_ATOMS: atom_id res chain seq x y z
N ALA A 1 -0.95 -10.39 -0.48
CA ALA A 1 -1.72 -11.37 0.31
C ALA A 1 -1.04 -12.75 0.39
N LEU A 2 -0.02 -13.01 -0.42
CA LEU A 2 0.64 -14.32 -0.52
C LEU A 2 2.16 -14.25 -0.27
N THR A 3 2.75 -13.06 -0.35
CA THR A 3 4.19 -12.84 -0.29
C THR A 3 4.70 -12.70 1.14
N SER A 4 6.00 -12.92 1.32
CA SER A 4 6.69 -12.79 2.60
C SER A 4 7.66 -11.60 2.58
N ALA A 5 7.91 -11.00 3.72
CA ALA A 5 8.96 -9.99 3.86
C ALA A 5 10.36 -10.53 3.53
N THR A 6 10.53 -11.86 3.51
CA THR A 6 11.80 -12.52 3.16
C THR A 6 11.94 -12.84 1.66
N ASP A 7 10.94 -12.54 0.84
CA ASP A 7 11.03 -12.73 -0.60
C ASP A 7 12.15 -11.85 -1.19
N PRO A 8 12.94 -12.36 -2.14
CA PRO A 8 14.13 -11.68 -2.67
C PRO A 8 13.85 -10.27 -3.19
N LEU A 9 12.69 -10.06 -3.79
CA LEU A 9 12.25 -8.75 -4.28
C LEU A 9 12.19 -7.73 -3.13
N TYR A 10 11.49 -8.07 -2.04
CA TYR A 10 11.31 -7.16 -0.92
C TYR A 10 12.56 -7.00 -0.07
N VAL A 11 13.40 -8.05 0.03
CA VAL A 11 14.74 -7.94 0.65
C VAL A 11 15.60 -6.96 -0.13
N ARG A 12 15.64 -7.08 -1.48
CA ARG A 12 16.36 -6.15 -2.35
C ARG A 12 15.87 -4.73 -2.18
N TRP A 13 14.55 -4.50 -2.25
CA TRP A 13 13.95 -3.17 -2.11
C TRP A 13 14.33 -2.51 -0.78
N ARG A 14 14.19 -3.21 0.33
CA ARG A 14 14.61 -2.70 1.65
C ARG A 14 16.10 -2.38 1.72
N ASN A 15 16.95 -3.23 1.14
CA ASN A 15 18.39 -2.99 1.09
C ASN A 15 18.71 -1.72 0.27
N GLU A 16 17.99 -1.47 -0.81
CA GLU A 16 18.16 -0.25 -1.61
C GLU A 16 17.73 1.01 -0.86
N LEU A 17 16.65 0.93 -0.09
CA LEU A 17 16.24 2.02 0.80
C LEU A 17 17.27 2.24 1.92
N ALA A 18 17.74 1.17 2.56
CA ALA A 18 18.75 1.25 3.61
C ALA A 18 20.08 1.87 3.12
N ARG A 19 20.53 1.55 1.89
CA ARG A 19 21.70 2.17 1.25
C ARG A 19 21.54 3.67 1.02
N SER A 20 20.34 4.19 1.05
CA SER A 20 20.05 5.62 0.93
C SER A 20 20.01 6.36 2.27
N GLY A 21 20.35 5.67 3.38
CA GLY A 21 20.50 6.27 4.71
C GLY A 21 19.29 6.08 5.65
N CYS A 22 18.32 5.23 5.27
CA CYS A 22 17.18 4.93 6.13
C CYS A 22 17.39 3.65 6.96
N LEU A 23 16.95 3.66 8.21
CA LEU A 23 16.67 2.42 8.92
C LEU A 23 15.38 1.82 8.33
N THR A 24 15.50 0.66 7.69
CA THR A 24 14.38 0.02 7.00
C THR A 24 13.97 -1.25 7.73
N ILE A 25 12.71 -1.32 8.17
CA ILE A 25 12.14 -2.44 8.91
C ILE A 25 11.08 -3.12 8.05
N GLY A 26 11.29 -4.39 7.71
CA GLY A 26 10.30 -5.21 7.01
C GLY A 26 9.38 -5.90 8.01
N VAL A 27 8.08 -5.72 7.85
CA VAL A 27 7.08 -6.37 8.70
C VAL A 27 6.66 -7.69 8.04
N GLU A 28 6.94 -8.82 8.70
CA GLU A 28 6.35 -10.11 8.34
C GLU A 28 4.99 -10.21 9.03
N PHE A 29 3.94 -9.83 8.33
CA PHE A 29 2.59 -9.87 8.86
C PHE A 29 1.85 -11.16 8.45
N ARG A 30 0.85 -11.54 9.22
CA ARG A 30 -0.02 -12.67 8.92
C ARG A 30 -0.88 -12.36 7.70
N ASN A 31 -0.54 -13.00 6.59
CA ASN A 31 -1.26 -12.88 5.33
C ASN A 31 -2.53 -13.72 5.33
N ALA A 32 -3.49 -13.34 4.47
CA ALA A 32 -4.74 -14.09 4.31
C ALA A 32 -4.54 -15.53 3.81
N ALA A 33 -3.49 -15.79 3.00
CA ALA A 33 -3.13 -17.12 2.53
C ALA A 33 -1.61 -17.24 2.34
N GLY A 34 -0.83 -16.75 3.28
CA GLY A 34 0.63 -16.74 3.23
C GLY A 34 1.26 -17.92 3.96
N ARG A 35 2.59 -17.87 4.06
CA ARG A 35 3.41 -18.89 4.71
C ARG A 35 3.06 -19.12 6.17
N LEU A 36 2.57 -18.11 6.86
CA LEU A 36 2.17 -18.19 8.27
C LEU A 36 0.77 -18.78 8.50
N GLY A 37 0.09 -19.18 7.43
CA GLY A 37 -1.25 -19.75 7.49
C GLY A 37 -2.32 -18.83 6.88
N ASN A 38 -3.58 -19.20 7.12
CA ASN A 38 -4.74 -18.45 6.63
C ASN A 38 -5.22 -17.46 7.69
N HIS A 39 -4.90 -16.20 7.50
CA HIS A 39 -5.22 -15.13 8.44
C HIS A 39 -5.94 -13.97 7.71
N PRO A 40 -7.28 -14.05 7.55
CA PRO A 40 -8.04 -13.00 6.88
C PRO A 40 -8.00 -11.68 7.65
N PHE A 41 -8.56 -10.64 7.05
CA PHE A 41 -8.77 -9.36 7.70
C PHE A 41 -9.44 -9.55 9.08
N PRO A 42 -8.97 -8.84 10.14
CA PRO A 42 -7.99 -7.77 10.15
C PRO A 42 -6.58 -8.19 10.62
N ALA A 43 -6.17 -9.47 10.51
CA ALA A 43 -4.93 -9.97 11.11
C ALA A 43 -3.70 -9.19 10.65
N GLY A 44 -3.48 -9.06 9.33
CA GLY A 44 -2.33 -8.35 8.75
C GLY A 44 -2.30 -6.87 9.13
N LEU A 45 -3.46 -6.21 9.15
CA LEU A 45 -3.57 -4.82 9.59
C LEU A 45 -3.14 -4.64 11.05
N ASN A 46 -3.59 -5.53 11.94
CA ASN A 46 -3.25 -5.48 13.35
C ASN A 46 -1.75 -5.74 13.58
N ASP A 47 -1.13 -6.62 12.79
CA ASP A 47 0.31 -6.87 12.85
C ASP A 47 1.11 -5.63 12.41
N CYS A 48 0.70 -4.97 11.32
CA CYS A 48 1.31 -3.73 10.86
C CYS A 48 1.20 -2.61 11.89
N ALA A 49 0.01 -2.42 12.49
CA ALA A 49 -0.20 -1.45 13.54
C ALA A 49 0.65 -1.75 14.78
N SER A 50 0.75 -3.03 15.18
CA SER A 50 1.59 -3.46 16.31
C SER A 50 3.07 -3.22 16.06
N ALA A 51 3.55 -3.51 14.84
CA ALA A 51 4.93 -3.26 14.45
C ALA A 51 5.26 -1.77 14.50
N LEU A 52 4.38 -0.90 13.98
CA LEU A 52 4.57 0.54 13.98
C LEU A 52 4.61 1.10 15.41
N ASN A 53 3.67 0.68 16.27
CA ASN A 53 3.67 1.05 17.68
C ASN A 53 4.94 0.57 18.41
N TRP A 54 5.47 -0.61 18.07
CA TRP A 54 6.75 -1.08 18.60
C TRP A 54 7.89 -0.18 18.17
N VAL A 55 8.01 0.14 16.87
CA VAL A 55 9.05 1.03 16.34
C VAL A 55 8.99 2.38 17.01
N ASN A 56 7.79 2.94 17.20
CA ASN A 56 7.62 4.23 17.87
C ASN A 56 8.08 4.21 19.32
N ARG A 57 7.80 3.16 20.09
CA ARG A 57 8.32 3.01 21.47
C ARG A 57 9.83 2.89 21.51
N GLU A 58 10.43 2.31 20.48
CA GLU A 58 11.88 2.09 20.39
C GLU A 58 12.64 3.24 19.70
N ARG A 59 11.96 4.34 19.34
CA ARG A 59 12.55 5.46 18.59
C ARG A 59 13.91 5.90 19.13
N THR A 60 14.01 6.13 20.42
CA THR A 60 15.26 6.59 21.07
C THR A 60 16.36 5.54 20.94
N ARG A 61 16.05 4.27 21.21
CA ARG A 61 17.02 3.17 21.12
C ARG A 61 17.49 2.93 19.69
N LEU A 62 16.60 3.11 18.72
CA LEU A 62 16.88 2.93 17.29
C LEU A 62 17.49 4.19 16.64
N GLY A 63 17.51 5.32 17.35
CA GLY A 63 18.06 6.59 16.85
C GLY A 63 17.24 7.19 15.70
N ILE A 64 15.92 6.95 15.66
CA ILE A 64 15.05 7.46 14.61
C ILE A 64 14.38 8.78 14.98
N SER A 65 14.48 9.74 14.07
CA SER A 65 13.83 11.07 14.20
C SER A 65 12.48 11.11 13.47
N SER A 66 12.34 10.37 12.37
CA SER A 66 11.16 10.37 11.50
C SER A 66 10.73 8.93 11.21
N LEU A 67 9.42 8.67 11.13
CA LEU A 67 8.84 7.36 10.89
C LEU A 67 7.80 7.45 9.78
N SER A 68 8.10 6.82 8.65
CA SER A 68 7.17 6.68 7.53
C SER A 68 6.84 5.23 7.28
N ILE A 69 5.64 4.98 6.77
CA ILE A 69 5.20 3.64 6.37
C ILE A 69 5.12 3.55 4.85
N SER A 70 5.54 2.41 4.31
CA SER A 70 5.53 2.16 2.87
C SER A 70 5.04 0.77 2.57
N GLY A 71 4.33 0.63 1.45
CA GLY A 71 3.90 -0.66 0.95
C GLY A 71 3.58 -0.66 -0.53
N GLU A 72 3.68 -1.82 -1.14
CA GLU A 72 3.41 -2.06 -2.56
C GLU A 72 2.24 -3.03 -2.68
N SER A 73 1.30 -2.79 -3.60
CA SER A 73 0.15 -3.64 -3.87
C SER A 73 -0.70 -3.87 -2.60
N GLY A 74 -0.88 -5.10 -2.16
CA GLY A 74 -1.52 -5.43 -0.88
C GLY A 74 -0.80 -4.82 0.34
N GLY A 75 0.53 -4.61 0.27
CA GLY A 75 1.28 -3.84 1.27
C GLY A 75 0.91 -2.34 1.22
N GLY A 76 0.62 -1.81 0.04
CA GLY A 76 0.07 -0.46 -0.13
C GLY A 76 -1.30 -0.30 0.53
N ASN A 77 -2.17 -1.31 0.39
CA ASN A 77 -3.42 -1.39 1.14
C ASN A 77 -3.18 -1.28 2.65
N LEU A 78 -2.30 -2.15 3.19
CA LEU A 78 -2.01 -2.18 4.62
C LEU A 78 -1.38 -0.87 5.12
N ALA A 79 -0.53 -0.21 4.32
CA ALA A 79 0.04 1.09 4.68
C ALA A 79 -1.06 2.16 4.84
N LEU A 80 -1.96 2.26 3.86
CA LEU A 80 -3.10 3.19 3.89
C LEU A 80 -4.09 2.86 5.01
N ALA A 81 -4.45 1.58 5.16
CA ALA A 81 -5.35 1.12 6.21
C ALA A 81 -4.78 1.35 7.62
N THR A 82 -3.46 1.17 7.80
CA THR A 82 -2.76 1.42 9.07
C THR A 82 -2.82 2.91 9.43
N ALA A 83 -2.65 3.82 8.46
CA ALA A 83 -2.79 5.25 8.69
C ALA A 83 -4.23 5.64 9.10
N ILE A 84 -5.25 5.09 8.42
CA ILE A 84 -6.66 5.30 8.80
C ILE A 84 -6.94 4.76 10.21
N LYS A 85 -6.42 3.55 10.54
CA LYS A 85 -6.54 2.95 11.87
C LYS A 85 -5.86 3.84 12.92
N ALA A 86 -4.66 4.33 12.65
CA ALA A 86 -3.94 5.23 13.52
C ALA A 86 -4.72 6.52 13.81
N LEU A 87 -5.37 7.10 12.79
CA LEU A 87 -6.21 8.28 12.96
C LEU A 87 -7.44 7.97 13.84
N LYS A 88 -8.14 6.87 13.57
CA LYS A 88 -9.32 6.45 14.35
C LYS A 88 -9.00 6.12 15.81
N GLU A 89 -7.79 5.67 16.08
CA GLU A 89 -7.32 5.30 17.42
C GLU A 89 -6.45 6.39 18.09
N CYS A 90 -6.39 7.60 17.47
CA CYS A 90 -5.72 8.77 18.02
C CYS A 90 -4.20 8.60 18.27
N TRP A 91 -3.48 7.97 17.32
CA TRP A 91 -2.02 7.88 17.33
C TRP A 91 -1.37 8.15 15.95
N ALA A 92 -2.12 8.81 15.04
CA ALA A 92 -1.63 9.14 13.70
C ALA A 92 -0.42 10.10 13.71
N GLU A 93 -0.23 10.88 14.76
CA GLU A 93 0.92 11.77 14.96
C GLU A 93 2.26 11.02 15.08
N GLN A 94 2.23 9.70 15.26
CA GLN A 94 3.42 8.85 15.24
C GLN A 94 3.95 8.59 13.83
N ILE A 95 3.17 8.93 12.79
CA ILE A 95 3.47 8.67 11.38
C ILE A 95 3.70 10.01 10.69
N GLU A 96 4.91 10.25 10.20
CA GLU A 96 5.23 11.47 9.44
C GLU A 96 4.81 11.36 7.98
N GLY A 97 4.79 10.15 7.40
CA GLY A 97 4.40 9.98 6.01
C GLY A 97 3.96 8.57 5.63
N VAL A 98 3.19 8.49 4.55
CA VAL A 98 2.71 7.23 3.97
C VAL A 98 3.07 7.17 2.50
N PHE A 99 3.78 6.14 2.08
CA PHE A 99 4.15 5.91 0.69
C PHE A 99 3.47 4.63 0.17
N ALA A 100 2.45 4.77 -0.66
CA ALA A 100 1.72 3.64 -1.25
C ALA A 100 2.05 3.51 -2.74
N LEU A 101 2.57 2.33 -3.14
CA LEU A 101 2.90 1.97 -4.50
C LEU A 101 1.83 1.03 -5.05
N CYS A 102 1.28 1.35 -6.20
CA CYS A 102 0.25 0.56 -6.91
C CYS A 102 -0.72 -0.17 -5.94
N PRO A 103 -1.38 0.56 -5.02
CA PRO A 103 -2.11 -0.05 -3.91
C PRO A 103 -3.36 -0.80 -4.41
N ASP A 104 -3.57 -2.00 -3.86
CA ASP A 104 -4.71 -2.91 -4.08
C ASP A 104 -5.78 -2.62 -3.02
N ILE A 105 -6.78 -1.76 -3.31
CA ILE A 105 -7.61 -1.11 -2.28
C ILE A 105 -9.13 -1.14 -2.48
N SER A 106 -9.65 -1.65 -3.61
CA SER A 106 -11.09 -1.50 -3.91
C SER A 106 -11.95 -2.75 -3.77
N CYS A 107 -11.38 -3.95 -3.88
CA CYS A 107 -12.07 -5.23 -4.07
C CYS A 107 -13.08 -5.30 -5.24
N LYS A 108 -13.10 -4.30 -6.13
CA LYS A 108 -14.07 -4.19 -7.24
C LYS A 108 -13.61 -4.85 -8.54
N TYR A 109 -12.80 -5.88 -8.44
CA TYR A 109 -12.10 -6.45 -9.60
C TYR A 109 -13.00 -7.24 -10.55
N LEU A 110 -14.18 -7.63 -10.13
CA LEU A 110 -15.17 -8.34 -10.96
C LEU A 110 -16.32 -7.44 -11.43
N ASP A 111 -16.41 -6.23 -10.89
CA ASP A 111 -17.50 -5.31 -11.17
C ASP A 111 -17.09 -4.31 -12.24
N ALA A 112 -18.00 -4.00 -13.15
CA ALA A 112 -17.82 -2.92 -14.12
C ALA A 112 -18.07 -1.57 -13.43
N ASP A 113 -17.05 -1.01 -12.79
CA ASP A 113 -17.12 0.33 -12.21
C ASP A 113 -16.65 1.36 -13.24
N PRO A 114 -17.53 2.31 -13.67
CA PRO A 114 -17.16 3.34 -14.64
C PRO A 114 -16.08 4.32 -14.15
N GLN A 115 -15.76 4.32 -12.86
CA GLN A 115 -14.69 5.11 -12.27
C GLN A 115 -13.33 4.37 -12.26
N LEU A 116 -13.31 3.06 -12.51
CA LEU A 116 -12.14 2.20 -12.48
C LEU A 116 -11.91 1.54 -13.85
N LEU A 117 -11.79 2.35 -14.89
CA LEU A 117 -11.63 1.89 -16.28
C LEU A 117 -10.37 1.06 -16.48
N SER A 118 -9.31 1.36 -15.74
CA SER A 118 -8.04 0.63 -15.80
C SER A 118 -8.18 -0.87 -15.50
N LEU A 119 -9.16 -1.28 -14.71
CA LEU A 119 -9.44 -2.68 -14.45
C LEU A 119 -9.72 -3.48 -15.74
N LYS A 120 -10.32 -2.82 -16.73
CA LYS A 120 -10.62 -3.40 -18.04
C LYS A 120 -9.55 -3.07 -19.08
N GLU A 121 -9.09 -1.82 -19.10
CA GLU A 121 -8.10 -1.33 -20.10
C GLU A 121 -6.78 -2.06 -19.99
N ASN A 122 -6.35 -2.36 -18.75
CA ASN A 122 -5.05 -2.93 -18.46
C ASN A 122 -5.12 -4.39 -17.97
N GLU A 123 -6.26 -5.05 -18.19
CA GLU A 123 -6.44 -6.46 -17.79
C GLU A 123 -5.32 -7.35 -18.34
N GLY A 124 -4.71 -8.15 -17.45
CA GLY A 124 -3.67 -9.10 -17.81
C GLY A 124 -2.26 -8.53 -17.90
N TYR A 125 -2.06 -7.21 -17.75
CA TYR A 125 -0.72 -6.64 -17.65
C TYR A 125 -0.14 -6.87 -16.24
N MET A 126 0.45 -8.06 -16.03
CA MET A 126 1.00 -8.59 -14.78
C MET A 126 -0.01 -8.85 -13.66
N VAL A 127 -1.23 -8.37 -13.77
CA VAL A 127 -2.32 -8.58 -12.83
C VAL A 127 -3.54 -9.11 -13.58
N ASP A 128 -4.08 -10.22 -13.09
CA ASP A 128 -5.37 -10.79 -13.50
C ASP A 128 -6.44 -10.37 -12.50
N THR A 129 -7.34 -9.48 -12.93
CA THR A 129 -8.41 -8.95 -12.06
C THR A 129 -9.40 -10.03 -11.66
N GLY A 130 -9.60 -11.05 -12.51
CA GLY A 130 -10.39 -12.23 -12.19
C GLY A 130 -9.79 -13.06 -11.05
N PHE A 131 -8.46 -13.20 -11.02
CA PHE A 131 -7.74 -13.85 -9.92
C PHE A 131 -7.86 -13.02 -8.62
N LEU A 132 -7.63 -11.70 -8.71
CA LEU A 132 -7.80 -10.81 -7.55
C LEU A 132 -9.21 -10.90 -6.95
N GLY A 133 -10.24 -10.77 -7.76
CA GLY A 133 -11.63 -10.76 -7.29
C GLY A 133 -12.15 -12.12 -6.83
N ARG A 134 -11.81 -13.21 -7.58
CA ARG A 134 -12.33 -14.54 -7.25
C ARG A 134 -11.59 -15.24 -6.13
N LEU A 135 -10.32 -14.97 -5.95
CA LEU A 135 -9.49 -15.64 -4.96
C LEU A 135 -8.98 -14.71 -3.88
N LEU A 136 -8.16 -13.70 -4.22
CA LEU A 136 -7.47 -12.91 -3.20
C LEU A 136 -8.42 -12.09 -2.32
N SER A 137 -9.45 -11.46 -2.91
CA SER A 137 -10.45 -10.73 -2.12
C SER A 137 -11.23 -11.66 -1.19
N ARG A 138 -11.54 -12.88 -1.64
CA ARG A 138 -12.26 -13.86 -0.82
C ARG A 138 -11.44 -14.48 0.30
N VAL A 139 -10.14 -14.66 0.13
CA VAL A 139 -9.29 -15.13 1.23
C VAL A 139 -9.00 -14.00 2.21
N TYR A 140 -9.00 -12.75 1.74
CA TYR A 140 -8.79 -11.58 2.60
C TYR A 140 -10.03 -11.23 3.43
N ASP A 141 -11.22 -11.28 2.83
CA ASP A 141 -12.54 -11.06 3.48
C ASP A 141 -13.51 -12.20 3.11
N PRO A 142 -13.39 -13.36 3.77
CA PRO A 142 -14.15 -14.57 3.38
C PRO A 142 -15.67 -14.44 3.50
N SER A 143 -16.15 -13.66 4.47
CA SER A 143 -17.58 -13.40 4.68
C SER A 143 -18.14 -12.33 3.74
N GLY A 144 -17.28 -11.47 3.18
CA GLY A 144 -17.66 -10.26 2.44
C GLY A 144 -18.26 -9.14 3.30
N GLU A 145 -18.29 -9.32 4.63
CA GLU A 145 -18.84 -8.31 5.55
C GLU A 145 -18.05 -7.01 5.54
N ASN A 146 -16.78 -7.07 5.15
CA ASN A 146 -15.89 -5.92 5.10
C ASN A 146 -15.78 -5.28 3.71
N ALA A 147 -16.61 -5.66 2.74
CA ALA A 147 -16.52 -5.19 1.34
C ALA A 147 -16.56 -3.66 1.17
N ARG A 148 -17.05 -2.91 2.17
CA ARG A 148 -17.04 -1.43 2.21
C ARG A 148 -16.35 -0.87 3.45
N ASN A 149 -15.64 -1.68 4.21
CA ASN A 149 -14.91 -1.24 5.38
C ASN A 149 -13.59 -0.56 4.95
N PRO A 150 -13.36 0.74 5.23
CA PRO A 150 -12.15 1.45 4.82
C PRO A 150 -10.87 0.93 5.49
N LEU A 151 -10.97 0.14 6.56
CA LEU A 151 -9.83 -0.53 7.16
C LEU A 151 -9.43 -1.82 6.43
N ALA A 152 -10.37 -2.42 5.68
CA ALA A 152 -10.08 -3.53 4.78
C ALA A 152 -9.74 -3.03 3.37
N TRP A 153 -10.50 -2.07 2.89
CA TRP A 153 -10.45 -1.54 1.55
C TRP A 153 -10.46 0.00 1.57
N PRO A 154 -9.28 0.62 1.65
CA PRO A 154 -9.14 2.09 1.77
C PRO A 154 -9.88 2.91 0.70
N TYR A 155 -10.13 2.35 -0.48
CA TYR A 155 -10.95 2.97 -1.52
C TYR A 155 -12.30 3.48 -1.00
N TYR A 156 -12.89 2.82 -0.01
CA TYR A 156 -14.20 3.19 0.55
C TYR A 156 -14.15 4.24 1.66
N ALA A 157 -12.94 4.72 2.02
CA ALA A 157 -12.84 5.83 2.95
C ALA A 157 -13.53 7.08 2.38
N GLU A 158 -14.36 7.70 3.19
CA GLU A 158 -14.96 8.99 2.87
C GLU A 158 -13.98 10.13 3.23
N THR A 159 -14.19 11.31 2.68
CA THR A 159 -13.33 12.49 2.93
C THR A 159 -13.16 12.78 4.42
N GLN A 160 -14.20 12.59 5.20
CA GLN A 160 -14.18 12.77 6.67
C GLN A 160 -13.30 11.73 7.40
N ASP A 161 -13.18 10.50 6.87
CA ASP A 161 -12.32 9.46 7.44
C ASP A 161 -10.82 9.76 7.23
N LEU A 162 -10.49 10.62 6.27
CA LEU A 162 -9.14 10.94 5.85
C LEU A 162 -8.62 12.24 6.44
N LYS A 163 -9.49 13.09 6.96
CA LYS A 163 -9.12 14.40 7.49
C LYS A 163 -8.21 14.28 8.71
N GLY A 164 -7.02 14.85 8.62
CA GLY A 164 -6.01 14.79 9.69
C GLY A 164 -5.00 13.66 9.53
N LEU A 165 -5.06 12.90 8.44
CA LEU A 165 -4.00 11.95 8.09
C LEU A 165 -2.67 12.67 7.82
N PRO A 166 -1.52 12.00 8.05
CA PRO A 166 -0.20 12.53 7.70
C PRO A 166 -0.06 12.72 6.19
N GLN A 167 1.05 13.30 5.75
CA GLN A 167 1.31 13.45 4.32
C GLN A 167 1.38 12.09 3.60
N HIS A 168 0.91 12.06 2.36
CA HIS A 168 0.86 10.85 1.55
C HIS A 168 1.58 11.03 0.21
N PHE A 169 2.18 9.93 -0.27
CA PHE A 169 2.65 9.81 -1.62
C PHE A 169 1.99 8.57 -2.26
N ILE A 170 1.20 8.77 -3.30
CA ILE A 170 0.53 7.70 -4.04
C ILE A 170 1.21 7.54 -5.40
N SER A 171 1.88 6.42 -5.62
CA SER A 171 2.46 6.09 -6.92
C SER A 171 1.65 4.98 -7.59
N VAL A 172 1.23 5.20 -8.81
CA VAL A 172 0.52 4.20 -9.63
C VAL A 172 1.24 4.01 -10.96
N ASN A 173 1.06 2.85 -11.56
CA ASN A 173 1.67 2.50 -12.84
C ASN A 173 0.63 2.67 -13.96
N GLU A 174 1.04 3.24 -15.10
CA GLU A 174 0.12 3.57 -16.19
C GLU A 174 -0.65 2.34 -16.72
N LEU A 175 0.07 1.22 -16.93
CA LEU A 175 -0.47 -0.02 -17.48
C LEU A 175 -0.95 -1.00 -16.39
N ASP A 176 -1.26 -0.49 -15.20
CA ASP A 176 -1.73 -1.29 -14.07
C ASP A 176 -3.26 -1.32 -14.03
N PRO A 177 -3.90 -2.49 -13.94
CA PRO A 177 -5.34 -2.57 -13.68
C PRO A 177 -5.79 -1.79 -12.43
N LEU A 178 -4.93 -1.70 -11.40
CA LEU A 178 -5.23 -1.02 -10.13
C LEU A 178 -4.96 0.49 -10.15
N ARG A 179 -4.55 1.05 -11.30
CA ARG A 179 -4.21 2.49 -11.45
C ARG A 179 -5.31 3.41 -10.92
N ASP A 180 -6.53 3.21 -11.36
CA ASP A 180 -7.60 4.18 -11.16
C ASP A 180 -8.09 4.22 -9.70
N GLU A 181 -8.02 3.11 -8.97
CA GLU A 181 -8.37 3.11 -7.54
C GLU A 181 -7.35 3.89 -6.70
N GLY A 182 -6.05 3.79 -7.03
CA GLY A 182 -5.01 4.62 -6.42
C GLY A 182 -5.20 6.11 -6.72
N LEU A 183 -5.54 6.46 -7.96
CA LEU A 183 -5.83 7.85 -8.36
C LEU A 183 -7.12 8.38 -7.71
N ALA A 184 -8.15 7.56 -7.54
CA ALA A 184 -9.36 7.94 -6.82
C ALA A 184 -9.06 8.24 -5.35
N TYR A 185 -8.26 7.40 -4.69
CA TYR A 185 -7.85 7.62 -3.32
C TYR A 185 -6.99 8.89 -3.16
N PHE A 186 -6.04 9.12 -4.08
CA PHE A 186 -5.27 10.37 -4.15
C PHE A 186 -6.19 11.61 -4.16
N ARG A 187 -7.24 11.62 -5.01
CA ARG A 187 -8.18 12.74 -5.07
C ARG A 187 -8.95 12.92 -3.77
N LYS A 188 -9.35 11.83 -3.10
CA LYS A 188 -10.03 11.88 -1.80
C LYS A 188 -9.13 12.46 -0.71
N LEU A 189 -7.86 12.11 -0.66
CA LEU A 189 -6.88 12.69 0.26
C LEU A 189 -6.79 14.22 0.06
N GLY A 190 -6.65 14.67 -1.19
CA GLY A 190 -6.61 16.11 -1.49
C GLY A 190 -7.91 16.84 -1.10
N ALA A 191 -9.07 16.23 -1.35
CA ALA A 191 -10.37 16.76 -0.94
C ALA A 191 -10.54 16.82 0.59
N ALA A 192 -9.85 15.94 1.33
CA ALA A 192 -9.81 15.95 2.80
C ALA A 192 -8.83 16.98 3.38
N GLY A 193 -8.08 17.71 2.52
CA GLY A 193 -7.07 18.68 2.95
C GLY A 193 -5.76 18.01 3.40
N VAL A 194 -5.53 16.74 3.08
CA VAL A 194 -4.28 16.04 3.36
C VAL A 194 -3.22 16.47 2.35
N SER A 195 -2.01 16.75 2.83
CA SER A 195 -0.85 16.95 1.94
C SER A 195 -0.58 15.65 1.17
N VAL A 196 -0.75 15.67 -0.14
CA VAL A 196 -0.60 14.46 -0.96
C VAL A 196 0.09 14.75 -2.29
N VAL A 197 1.02 13.87 -2.68
CA VAL A 197 1.65 13.84 -3.99
C VAL A 197 1.17 12.61 -4.73
N GLY A 198 0.66 12.79 -5.96
CA GLY A 198 0.32 11.71 -6.87
C GLY A 198 1.36 11.57 -7.97
N ARG A 199 1.71 10.33 -8.32
CA ARG A 199 2.63 10.02 -9.43
C ARG A 199 2.04 8.90 -10.28
N VAL A 200 2.05 9.09 -11.61
CA VAL A 200 1.80 8.03 -12.59
C VAL A 200 3.13 7.67 -13.25
N VAL A 201 3.50 6.40 -13.21
CA VAL A 201 4.73 5.90 -13.84
C VAL A 201 4.39 5.39 -15.23
N ALA A 202 4.70 6.21 -16.24
CA ALA A 202 4.37 5.94 -17.64
C ALA A 202 5.04 4.65 -18.16
N GLY A 203 4.33 3.90 -19.00
CA GLY A 203 4.82 2.70 -19.68
C GLY A 203 5.10 1.49 -18.78
N THR A 204 4.67 1.51 -17.51
CA THR A 204 4.97 0.43 -16.58
C THR A 204 3.70 -0.30 -16.12
N PRO A 205 3.71 -1.65 -16.07
CA PRO A 205 2.65 -2.45 -15.46
C PRO A 205 2.83 -2.53 -13.93
N HIS A 206 1.92 -3.24 -13.26
CA HIS A 206 1.85 -3.39 -11.82
C HIS A 206 3.20 -3.77 -11.18
N GLY A 207 3.68 -2.97 -10.23
CA GLY A 207 4.89 -3.24 -9.45
C GLY A 207 6.21 -3.30 -10.24
N ALA A 208 6.21 -3.01 -11.54
CA ALA A 208 7.41 -3.09 -12.38
C ALA A 208 8.51 -2.14 -11.92
N ASP A 209 8.15 -0.99 -11.38
CA ASP A 209 9.04 0.04 -10.88
C ASP A 209 9.81 -0.34 -9.59
N VAL A 210 9.39 -1.41 -8.93
CA VAL A 210 10.09 -2.02 -7.78
C VAL A 210 10.61 -3.41 -8.14
N GLY A 211 9.81 -4.18 -8.89
CA GLY A 211 10.06 -5.58 -9.20
C GLY A 211 11.10 -5.81 -10.28
N LEU A 212 11.24 -4.92 -11.25
CA LEU A 212 12.02 -5.11 -12.48
C LEU A 212 13.16 -4.08 -12.66
N PRO A 213 14.09 -3.92 -11.68
CA PRO A 213 15.12 -2.88 -11.72
C PRO A 213 16.07 -3.00 -12.93
N ASP A 214 16.26 -4.21 -13.41
CA ASP A 214 17.17 -4.45 -14.56
C ASP A 214 16.49 -4.13 -15.90
N VAL A 215 15.14 -4.16 -15.94
CA VAL A 215 14.35 -3.82 -17.14
C VAL A 215 14.07 -2.32 -17.20
N VAL A 216 13.75 -1.71 -16.07
CA VAL A 216 13.38 -0.29 -15.95
C VAL A 216 14.26 0.47 -14.93
N PRO A 217 15.59 0.48 -15.11
CA PRO A 217 16.53 0.96 -14.06
C PRO A 217 16.34 2.44 -13.69
N ASN A 218 15.97 3.28 -14.65
CA ASN A 218 15.73 4.70 -14.39
C ASN A 218 14.43 4.92 -13.60
N VAL A 219 13.40 4.12 -13.89
CA VAL A 219 12.13 4.15 -13.17
C VAL A 219 12.34 3.66 -11.73
N PHE A 220 13.04 2.54 -11.54
CA PHE A 220 13.39 2.02 -10.22
C PHE A 220 14.14 3.07 -9.38
N ARG A 221 15.15 3.73 -9.97
CA ARG A 221 15.90 4.81 -9.30
C ARG A 221 15.00 5.98 -8.90
N ALA A 222 14.11 6.40 -9.82
CA ALA A 222 13.18 7.50 -9.57
C ALA A 222 12.17 7.14 -8.46
N THR A 223 11.67 5.90 -8.43
CA THR A 223 10.78 5.40 -7.38
C THR A 223 11.49 5.39 -6.03
N LYS A 224 12.74 4.90 -5.98
CA LYS A 224 13.56 4.94 -4.77
C LYS A 224 13.73 6.37 -4.24
N ILE A 225 14.08 7.34 -5.10
CA ILE A 225 14.24 8.75 -4.70
C ILE A 225 12.93 9.32 -4.18
N SER A 226 11.80 8.99 -4.81
CA SER A 226 10.48 9.49 -4.37
C SER A 226 10.10 8.98 -2.98
N SER A 227 10.57 7.80 -2.57
CA SER A 227 10.32 7.23 -1.24
C SER A 227 10.95 8.03 -0.08
N PHE A 228 11.82 9.00 -0.36
CA PHE A 228 12.49 9.86 0.63
C PHE A 228 11.96 11.30 0.66
N LYS A 229 10.91 11.60 -0.10
CA LYS A 229 10.35 12.96 -0.19
C LYS A 229 9.18 13.21 0.78
N LEU A 230 8.93 12.27 1.69
CA LEU A 230 7.95 12.37 2.77
C LEU A 230 8.58 12.92 4.04
#